data_4bb607ce438f1dd17d6bf70d16904cd8
#
_entry.id   4bb607ce438f1dd17d6bf70d16904cd8
#
_cell.length_a   1.000
_cell.length_b   1.000
_cell.length_c   1.000
_cell.angle_alpha   90.00
_cell.angle_beta   90.00
_cell.angle_gamma   90.00
#
_symmetry.space_group_name_H-M   'P 1'
#
loop_
_entity.id
_entity.type
_entity.pdbx_description
1 polymer ?
#
loop_
_entity_poly.entity_id
_entity_poly.type
_entity_poly.pdbx_seq_one_letter_code
_entity_poly.pdbx_strand_id
1 'polypeptide(L)'
;MKKFLGNSIFKAVGWTYDADPTILEKKQVIIGFEHTSNLDAILSIALFQILDLKIHTLIKKELFKGPMKPILEKLGGIPVDRKASKDIVSQMVEKFQSSDTFNLVIAPEATRAKDGSERKPIRTGFWHIAKAANVPIVLMYANARTKKGGIFGKIYPTDLQKDLETIKELYAQYDIDVKIN
;
A
#
# COMPACT_ATOMS: atom_id res chain seq x y z
N MET A 1 11.43 -18.30 9.49
CA MET A 1 12.16 -17.19 10.16
C MET A 1 11.43 -15.85 10.00
N LYS A 2 11.10 -15.38 8.78
CA LYS A 2 10.40 -14.09 8.54
C LYS A 2 9.02 -14.00 9.23
N LYS A 3 8.18 -15.04 9.13
CA LYS A 3 6.86 -15.08 9.81
C LYS A 3 6.98 -14.95 11.33
N PHE A 4 7.97 -15.59 11.93
CA PHE A 4 8.20 -15.50 13.37
C PHE A 4 8.57 -14.07 13.78
N LEU A 5 9.46 -13.42 13.04
CA LEU A 5 9.85 -12.02 13.30
C LEU A 5 8.65 -11.07 13.17
N GLY A 6 7.85 -11.21 12.11
CA GLY A 6 6.64 -10.40 11.92
C GLY A 6 5.65 -10.55 13.08
N ASN A 7 5.35 -11.78 13.50
CA ASN A 7 4.48 -12.05 14.65
C ASN A 7 5.04 -11.47 15.97
N SER A 8 6.36 -11.54 16.16
CA SER A 8 7.02 -10.96 17.33
C SER A 8 6.88 -9.45 17.39
N ILE A 9 6.95 -8.75 16.23
CA ILE A 9 6.73 -7.31 16.15
C ILE A 9 5.30 -6.96 16.56
N PHE A 10 4.28 -7.62 15.98
CA PHE A 10 2.88 -7.38 16.34
C PHE A 10 2.63 -7.58 17.83
N LYS A 11 3.15 -8.68 18.39
CA LYS A 11 3.05 -8.98 19.82
C LYS A 11 3.74 -7.95 20.72
N ALA A 12 4.94 -7.52 20.34
CA ALA A 12 5.73 -6.55 21.13
C ALA A 12 5.06 -5.17 21.24
N VAL A 13 4.32 -4.75 20.19
CA VAL A 13 3.61 -3.46 20.20
C VAL A 13 2.15 -3.58 20.62
N GLY A 14 1.68 -4.80 20.97
CA GLY A 14 0.30 -5.06 21.40
C GLY A 14 -0.74 -4.88 20.28
N TRP A 15 -0.35 -5.14 19.04
CA TRP A 15 -1.25 -5.12 17.89
C TRP A 15 -1.64 -6.54 17.47
N THR A 16 -2.82 -6.63 16.86
CA THR A 16 -3.31 -7.84 16.20
C THR A 16 -3.45 -7.60 14.70
N TYR A 17 -3.49 -8.67 13.92
CA TYR A 17 -3.76 -8.56 12.49
C TYR A 17 -4.79 -9.59 12.05
N ASP A 18 -5.52 -9.24 11.00
CA ASP A 18 -6.43 -10.12 10.28
C ASP A 18 -6.07 -10.04 8.80
N ALA A 19 -5.81 -11.19 8.19
CA ALA A 19 -5.43 -11.24 6.80
C ALA A 19 -5.86 -12.57 6.19
N ASP A 20 -6.78 -12.50 5.23
CA ASP A 20 -7.18 -13.63 4.41
C ASP A 20 -6.23 -13.77 3.21
N PRO A 21 -5.37 -14.80 3.17
CA PRO A 21 -4.46 -15.01 2.05
C PRO A 21 -5.15 -15.26 0.71
N THR A 22 -6.42 -15.67 0.72
CA THR A 22 -7.19 -15.95 -0.51
C THR A 22 -7.54 -14.67 -1.29
N ILE A 23 -7.46 -13.51 -0.64
CA ILE A 23 -7.63 -12.20 -1.28
C ILE A 23 -6.46 -11.88 -2.20
N LEU A 24 -5.25 -12.39 -1.88
CA LEU A 24 -4.01 -12.03 -2.55
C LEU A 24 -3.86 -12.69 -3.91
N GLU A 25 -3.28 -11.94 -4.84
CA GLU A 25 -2.97 -12.37 -6.20
C GLU A 25 -1.45 -12.34 -6.45
N LYS A 26 -1.00 -13.01 -7.50
CA LYS A 26 0.41 -12.97 -7.91
C LYS A 26 0.87 -11.57 -8.31
N LYS A 27 -0.05 -10.78 -8.89
CA LYS A 27 0.18 -9.40 -9.35
C LYS A 27 -0.95 -8.53 -8.85
N GLN A 28 -0.62 -7.49 -8.10
CA GLN A 28 -1.63 -6.63 -7.47
C GLN A 28 -1.07 -5.28 -7.05
N VAL A 29 -1.94 -4.29 -7.00
CA VAL A 29 -1.67 -3.02 -6.31
C VAL A 29 -2.27 -3.11 -4.92
N ILE A 30 -1.49 -2.89 -3.88
CA ILE A 30 -1.96 -2.89 -2.49
C ILE A 30 -2.04 -1.44 -2.03
N ILE A 31 -3.19 -1.02 -1.55
CA ILE A 31 -3.36 0.31 -0.95
C ILE A 31 -3.65 0.19 0.54
N GLY A 32 -3.14 1.12 1.32
CA GLY A 32 -3.33 1.16 2.78
C GLY A 32 -3.69 2.54 3.28
N PHE A 33 -4.58 2.58 4.25
CA PHE A 33 -4.97 3.69 5.12
C PHE A 33 -4.89 3.18 6.57
N GLU A 34 -4.74 3.94 7.56
CA GLU A 34 -4.31 5.30 7.83
C GLU A 34 -2.79 5.36 7.97
N HIS A 35 -2.14 6.36 7.35
CA HIS A 35 -0.70 6.58 7.54
C HIS A 35 -0.51 7.70 8.57
N THR A 36 -0.56 7.35 9.86
CA THR A 36 -0.45 8.32 10.96
C THR A 36 0.94 8.34 11.59
N SER A 37 1.66 7.21 11.56
CA SER A 37 2.93 7.07 12.26
C SER A 37 3.99 6.26 11.50
N ASN A 38 5.24 6.28 11.98
CA ASN A 38 6.28 5.38 11.48
C ASN A 38 6.00 3.92 11.87
N LEU A 39 5.21 3.71 12.93
CA LEU A 39 4.81 2.38 13.37
C LEU A 39 3.97 1.65 12.31
N ASP A 40 3.11 2.37 11.59
CA ASP A 40 2.27 1.79 10.53
C ASP A 40 3.11 1.19 9.40
N ALA A 41 4.24 1.84 9.05
CA ALA A 41 5.18 1.30 8.07
C ALA A 41 5.86 0.02 8.59
N ILE A 42 6.26 -0.01 9.86
CA ILE A 42 6.87 -1.20 10.50
C ILE A 42 5.86 -2.34 10.53
N LEU A 43 4.63 -2.08 10.93
CA LEU A 43 3.55 -3.09 10.98
C LEU A 43 3.19 -3.60 9.59
N SER A 44 3.15 -2.73 8.58
CA SER A 44 2.93 -3.13 7.18
C SER A 44 4.03 -4.07 6.68
N ILE A 45 5.30 -3.73 6.94
CA ILE A 45 6.45 -4.59 6.57
C ILE A 45 6.35 -5.93 7.33
N ALA A 46 6.02 -5.93 8.62
CA ALA A 46 5.84 -7.14 9.41
C ALA A 46 4.71 -8.01 8.86
N LEU A 47 3.57 -7.42 8.48
CA LEU A 47 2.45 -8.13 7.87
C LEU A 47 2.85 -8.77 6.53
N PHE A 48 3.56 -8.03 5.66
CA PHE A 48 4.05 -8.58 4.39
C PHE A 48 5.06 -9.73 4.61
N GLN A 49 5.87 -9.68 5.66
CA GLN A 49 6.76 -10.79 6.02
C GLN A 49 5.98 -12.02 6.51
N ILE A 50 4.89 -11.82 7.28
CA ILE A 50 3.99 -12.90 7.73
C ILE A 50 3.33 -13.58 6.53
N LEU A 51 2.89 -12.80 5.55
CA LEU A 51 2.23 -13.26 4.33
C LEU A 51 3.20 -13.74 3.24
N ASP A 52 4.51 -13.67 3.52
CA ASP A 52 5.61 -13.98 2.56
C ASP A 52 5.50 -13.21 1.23
N LEU A 53 5.02 -11.97 1.30
CA LEU A 53 4.90 -11.09 0.14
C LEU A 53 6.19 -10.30 -0.10
N LYS A 54 6.71 -10.41 -1.31
CA LYS A 54 7.76 -9.51 -1.81
C LYS A 54 7.08 -8.26 -2.36
N ILE A 55 7.26 -7.16 -1.66
CA ILE A 55 6.62 -5.87 -2.00
C ILE A 55 7.57 -4.94 -2.74
N HIS A 56 6.97 -4.01 -3.50
CA HIS A 56 7.63 -2.87 -4.12
C HIS A 56 6.88 -1.58 -3.75
N THR A 57 7.60 -0.46 -3.63
CA THR A 57 6.98 0.84 -3.33
C THR A 57 7.65 1.97 -4.09
N LEU A 58 6.88 2.99 -4.43
CA LEU A 58 7.37 4.15 -5.19
C LEU A 58 8.04 5.14 -4.26
N ILE A 59 9.34 5.36 -4.45
CA ILE A 59 10.14 6.28 -3.63
C ILE A 59 10.72 7.36 -4.52
N LYS A 60 10.78 8.60 -4.02
CA LYS A 60 11.40 9.72 -4.74
C LYS A 60 12.83 9.37 -5.15
N LYS A 61 13.16 9.55 -6.44
CA LYS A 61 14.49 9.23 -6.99
C LYS A 61 15.63 9.97 -6.28
N GLU A 62 15.35 11.16 -5.73
CA GLU A 62 16.33 11.96 -5.01
C GLU A 62 16.86 11.28 -3.74
N LEU A 63 16.09 10.33 -3.19
CA LEU A 63 16.50 9.54 -2.01
C LEU A 63 17.45 8.39 -2.34
N PHE A 64 17.55 8.00 -3.62
CA PHE A 64 18.45 6.94 -4.07
C PHE A 64 19.88 7.46 -4.30
N LYS A 65 20.43 8.15 -3.30
CA LYS A 65 21.80 8.71 -3.34
C LYS A 65 22.69 8.05 -2.29
N GLY A 66 23.99 7.89 -2.65
CA GLY A 66 24.99 7.36 -1.73
C GLY A 66 24.60 6.01 -1.11
N PRO A 67 24.84 5.80 0.19
CA PRO A 67 24.63 4.53 0.87
C PRO A 67 23.15 4.13 1.01
N MET A 68 22.23 5.07 0.82
CA MET A 68 20.78 4.79 0.90
C MET A 68 20.26 4.00 -0.30
N LYS A 69 20.87 4.13 -1.47
CA LYS A 69 20.44 3.45 -2.69
C LYS A 69 20.30 1.93 -2.51
N PRO A 70 21.34 1.17 -2.13
CA PRO A 70 21.23 -0.28 -1.98
C PRO A 70 20.25 -0.71 -0.89
N ILE A 71 20.06 0.11 0.15
CA ILE A 71 19.09 -0.16 1.21
C ILE A 71 17.67 -0.06 0.67
N LEU A 72 17.36 1.04 -0.04
CA LEU A 72 16.02 1.26 -0.61
C LEU A 72 15.70 0.21 -1.68
N GLU A 73 16.65 -0.15 -2.54
CA GLU A 73 16.48 -1.22 -3.54
C GLU A 73 16.20 -2.58 -2.87
N LYS A 74 16.94 -2.93 -1.81
CA LYS A 74 16.73 -4.16 -1.04
C LYS A 74 15.35 -4.21 -0.37
N LEU A 75 14.81 -3.06 0.01
CA LEU A 75 13.45 -2.93 0.57
C LEU A 75 12.36 -2.88 -0.50
N GLY A 76 12.70 -3.08 -1.78
CA GLY A 76 11.74 -3.04 -2.88
C GLY A 76 11.39 -1.64 -3.35
N GLY A 77 12.19 -0.63 -3.01
CA GLY A 77 12.00 0.74 -3.47
C GLY A 77 12.22 0.88 -4.97
N ILE A 78 11.27 1.51 -5.65
CA ILE A 78 11.38 1.87 -7.07
C ILE A 78 11.55 3.38 -7.16
N PRO A 79 12.68 3.87 -7.73
CA PRO A 79 12.89 5.30 -7.87
C PRO A 79 11.93 5.90 -8.92
N VAL A 80 11.19 6.94 -8.52
CA VAL A 80 10.26 7.64 -9.43
C VAL A 80 10.43 9.14 -9.37
N ASP A 81 10.27 9.78 -10.53
CA ASP A 81 10.09 11.22 -10.61
C ASP A 81 8.60 11.56 -10.49
N ARG A 82 8.20 12.09 -9.35
CA ARG A 82 6.79 12.41 -9.08
C ARG A 82 6.21 13.53 -9.97
N LYS A 83 7.08 14.25 -10.70
CA LYS A 83 6.64 15.27 -11.66
C LYS A 83 6.21 14.66 -13.00
N ALA A 84 6.68 13.45 -13.31
CA ALA A 84 6.40 12.71 -14.53
C ALA A 84 5.35 11.61 -14.31
N SER A 85 4.14 11.98 -13.89
CA SER A 85 3.11 11.00 -13.45
C SER A 85 2.68 10.00 -14.53
N LYS A 86 2.61 10.42 -15.80
CA LYS A 86 2.27 9.54 -16.93
C LYS A 86 3.34 8.47 -17.14
N ASP A 87 4.61 8.82 -16.99
CA ASP A 87 5.72 7.88 -17.12
C ASP A 87 5.70 6.84 -16.00
N ILE A 88 5.23 7.20 -14.80
CA ILE A 88 5.10 6.26 -13.67
C ILE A 88 4.11 5.15 -13.99
N VAL A 89 2.95 5.48 -14.57
CA VAL A 89 1.95 4.46 -14.95
C VAL A 89 2.55 3.49 -15.94
N SER A 90 3.15 4.00 -17.03
CA SER A 90 3.77 3.15 -18.06
C SER A 90 4.89 2.27 -17.52
N GLN A 91 5.77 2.82 -16.69
CA GLN A 91 6.83 2.07 -16.03
C GLN A 91 6.30 0.94 -15.13
N MET A 92 5.22 1.19 -14.40
CA MET A 92 4.62 0.16 -13.54
C MET A 92 3.92 -0.92 -14.35
N VAL A 93 3.22 -0.57 -15.42
CA VAL A 93 2.62 -1.54 -16.35
C VAL A 93 3.70 -2.47 -16.92
N GLU A 94 4.82 -1.93 -17.39
CA GLU A 94 5.94 -2.74 -17.88
C GLU A 94 6.48 -3.71 -16.82
N LYS A 95 6.62 -3.24 -15.57
CA LYS A 95 7.04 -4.12 -14.45
C LYS A 95 6.02 -5.21 -14.14
N PHE A 96 4.73 -4.91 -14.18
CA PHE A 96 3.68 -5.91 -14.03
C PHE A 96 3.71 -6.95 -15.16
N GLN A 97 3.99 -6.53 -16.39
CA GLN A 97 4.05 -7.43 -17.55
C GLN A 97 5.29 -8.32 -17.52
N SER A 98 6.45 -7.75 -17.16
CA SER A 98 7.74 -8.46 -17.18
C SER A 98 8.03 -9.34 -15.96
N SER A 99 7.15 -9.35 -14.95
CA SER A 99 7.35 -10.12 -13.72
C SER A 99 6.33 -11.24 -13.60
N ASP A 100 6.69 -12.39 -13.05
CA ASP A 100 5.73 -13.46 -12.71
C ASP A 100 4.89 -13.10 -11.48
N THR A 101 5.50 -12.39 -10.53
CA THR A 101 4.84 -11.89 -9.32
C THR A 101 5.26 -10.44 -9.08
N PHE A 102 4.29 -9.56 -8.82
CA PHE A 102 4.61 -8.16 -8.53
C PHE A 102 3.56 -7.53 -7.63
N ASN A 103 3.95 -7.15 -6.42
CA ASN A 103 3.07 -6.51 -5.44
C ASN A 103 3.52 -5.06 -5.25
N LEU A 104 2.76 -4.12 -5.77
CA LEU A 104 3.03 -2.69 -5.67
C LEU A 104 2.23 -2.09 -4.52
N VAL A 105 2.91 -1.62 -3.48
CA VAL A 105 2.29 -0.95 -2.33
C VAL A 105 2.31 0.56 -2.54
N ILE A 106 1.14 1.18 -2.44
CA ILE A 106 0.95 2.62 -2.58
C ILE A 106 0.12 3.14 -1.40
N ALA A 107 0.62 4.19 -0.73
CA ALA A 107 -0.19 4.98 0.19
C ALA A 107 -0.90 6.08 -0.62
N PRO A 108 -2.24 6.02 -0.78
CA PRO A 108 -2.97 6.99 -1.61
C PRO A 108 -3.00 8.39 -0.98
N GLU A 109 -2.84 8.46 0.34
CA GLU A 109 -2.76 9.74 1.06
C GLU A 109 -1.49 10.48 0.69
N ALA A 110 -1.63 11.70 0.19
CA ALA A 110 -0.50 12.50 -0.32
C ALA A 110 0.49 12.92 0.77
N THR A 111 0.00 13.03 2.01
CA THR A 111 0.77 13.42 3.21
C THR A 111 0.09 12.82 4.43
N ARG A 112 0.90 12.47 5.44
CA ARG A 112 0.36 12.11 6.76
C ARG A 112 -0.52 13.25 7.27
N ALA A 113 -1.75 12.95 7.69
CA ALA A 113 -2.55 13.90 8.43
C ALA A 113 -1.80 14.22 9.73
N LYS A 114 -1.42 15.47 9.94
CA LYS A 114 -0.99 15.91 11.28
C LYS A 114 -2.25 15.94 12.14
N ASP A 115 -2.12 15.58 13.42
CA ASP A 115 -3.21 15.64 14.38
C ASP A 115 -3.94 17.00 14.26
N GLY A 116 -5.26 16.94 14.00
CA GLY A 116 -6.11 18.13 13.83
C GLY A 116 -6.11 18.77 12.44
N SER A 117 -5.35 18.28 11.48
CA SER A 117 -5.40 18.80 10.09
C SER A 117 -6.47 18.09 9.27
N GLU A 118 -7.14 18.85 8.41
CA GLU A 118 -8.11 18.29 7.46
C GLU A 118 -7.42 17.30 6.50
N ARG A 119 -7.96 16.09 6.37
CA ARG A 119 -7.44 15.09 5.44
C ARG A 119 -7.61 15.56 4.01
N LYS A 120 -6.57 15.46 3.23
CA LYS A 120 -6.62 15.76 1.79
C LYS A 120 -7.26 14.59 1.03
N PRO A 121 -7.94 14.88 -0.08
CA PRO A 121 -8.43 13.83 -0.96
C PRO A 121 -7.31 12.89 -1.43
N ILE A 122 -7.66 11.62 -1.60
CA ILE A 122 -6.70 10.61 -2.06
C ILE A 122 -6.26 10.86 -3.50
N ARG A 123 -5.04 10.45 -3.81
CA ARG A 123 -4.50 10.45 -5.17
C ARG A 123 -4.87 9.16 -5.88
N THR A 124 -5.38 9.27 -7.07
CA THR A 124 -5.90 8.15 -7.87
C THR A 124 -4.86 7.39 -8.70
N GLY A 125 -3.57 7.72 -8.57
CA GLY A 125 -2.50 7.08 -9.34
C GLY A 125 -2.46 5.56 -9.20
N PHE A 126 -2.79 5.01 -8.05
CA PHE A 126 -2.89 3.57 -7.82
C PHE A 126 -3.95 2.92 -8.71
N TRP A 127 -5.09 3.57 -8.89
CA TRP A 127 -6.18 3.09 -9.71
C TRP A 127 -5.79 3.04 -11.19
N HIS A 128 -5.15 4.13 -11.71
CA HIS A 128 -4.69 4.17 -13.09
C HIS A 128 -3.65 3.11 -13.39
N ILE A 129 -2.73 2.82 -12.45
CA ILE A 129 -1.74 1.75 -12.58
C ILE A 129 -2.45 0.38 -12.61
N ALA A 130 -3.34 0.11 -11.65
CA ALA A 130 -4.04 -1.16 -11.55
C ALA A 130 -4.93 -1.43 -12.78
N LYS A 131 -5.65 -0.40 -13.24
CA LYS A 131 -6.49 -0.47 -14.45
C LYS A 131 -5.67 -0.77 -15.70
N ALA A 132 -4.58 -0.03 -15.92
CA ALA A 132 -3.73 -0.19 -17.10
C ALA A 132 -2.95 -1.53 -17.08
N ALA A 133 -2.56 -2.02 -15.91
CA ALA A 133 -1.89 -3.31 -15.75
C ALA A 133 -2.86 -4.51 -15.71
N ASN A 134 -4.17 -4.28 -15.68
CA ASN A 134 -5.22 -5.28 -15.53
C ASN A 134 -5.01 -6.19 -14.30
N VAL A 135 -4.77 -5.57 -13.14
CA VAL A 135 -4.56 -6.24 -11.86
C VAL A 135 -5.51 -5.71 -10.79
N PRO A 136 -5.84 -6.49 -9.75
CA PRO A 136 -6.69 -6.03 -8.66
C PRO A 136 -6.01 -4.98 -7.78
N ILE A 137 -6.84 -4.20 -7.10
CA ILE A 137 -6.49 -3.33 -5.99
C ILE A 137 -6.86 -4.07 -4.71
N VAL A 138 -5.88 -4.40 -3.90
CA VAL A 138 -6.04 -5.06 -2.59
C VAL A 138 -6.05 -3.99 -1.50
N LEU A 139 -6.97 -4.14 -0.57
CA LEU A 139 -7.24 -3.19 0.49
C LEU A 139 -6.60 -3.67 1.80
N MET A 140 -5.72 -2.86 2.37
CA MET A 140 -5.14 -3.08 3.69
C MET A 140 -5.41 -1.89 4.62
N TYR A 141 -5.40 -2.14 5.92
CA TYR A 141 -5.63 -1.12 6.93
C TYR A 141 -4.69 -1.26 8.12
N ALA A 142 -4.49 -0.15 8.83
CA ALA A 142 -3.88 -0.11 10.15
C ALA A 142 -4.65 0.90 11.02
N ASN A 143 -5.46 0.41 11.95
CA ASN A 143 -6.26 1.26 12.82
C ASN A 143 -5.59 1.38 14.21
N ALA A 144 -5.00 2.54 14.50
CA ALA A 144 -4.27 2.80 15.74
C ALA A 144 -5.18 2.80 16.99
N ARG A 145 -6.47 3.13 16.84
CA ARG A 145 -7.43 3.15 17.95
C ARG A 145 -7.72 1.75 18.46
N THR A 146 -7.92 0.82 17.54
CA THR A 146 -8.21 -0.58 17.86
C THR A 146 -6.97 -1.46 17.96
N LYS A 147 -5.79 -0.95 17.58
CA LYS A 147 -4.54 -1.68 17.43
C LYS A 147 -4.70 -2.93 16.56
N LYS A 148 -5.42 -2.78 15.46
CA LYS A 148 -5.64 -3.82 14.46
C LYS A 148 -5.17 -3.37 13.10
N GLY A 149 -4.60 -4.32 12.34
CA GLY A 149 -4.26 -4.12 10.94
C GLY A 149 -4.58 -5.36 10.13
N GLY A 150 -4.57 -5.25 8.80
CA GLY A 150 -4.83 -6.43 8.01
C GLY A 150 -5.08 -6.16 6.53
N ILE A 151 -5.39 -7.25 5.83
CA ILE A 151 -5.86 -7.25 4.44
C ILE A 151 -7.29 -7.79 4.46
N PHE A 152 -8.23 -7.04 3.89
CA PHE A 152 -9.65 -7.31 4.11
C PHE A 152 -10.50 -7.34 2.85
N GLY A 153 -9.96 -6.96 1.69
CA GLY A 153 -10.74 -6.99 0.45
C GLY A 153 -9.90 -6.73 -0.78
N LYS A 154 -10.51 -6.95 -1.94
CA LYS A 154 -9.95 -6.56 -3.23
C LYS A 154 -11.06 -6.12 -4.17
N ILE A 155 -10.72 -5.22 -5.09
CA ILE A 155 -11.57 -4.80 -6.20
C ILE A 155 -10.80 -4.88 -7.52
N TYR A 156 -11.51 -5.10 -8.62
CA TYR A 156 -10.95 -4.99 -9.97
C TYR A 156 -11.37 -3.64 -10.56
N PRO A 157 -10.43 -2.79 -11.02
CA PRO A 157 -10.75 -1.46 -11.52
C PRO A 157 -11.69 -1.48 -12.73
N THR A 158 -12.82 -0.78 -12.64
CA THR A 158 -13.82 -0.68 -13.71
C THR A 158 -14.12 0.78 -14.08
N ASP A 159 -14.67 1.53 -13.15
CA ASP A 159 -15.00 2.95 -13.26
C ASP A 159 -14.41 3.69 -12.05
N LEU A 160 -13.66 4.77 -12.31
CA LEU A 160 -12.93 5.45 -11.27
C LEU A 160 -13.81 5.94 -10.13
N GLN A 161 -14.92 6.62 -10.45
CA GLN A 161 -15.77 7.22 -9.42
C GLN A 161 -16.48 6.16 -8.58
N LYS A 162 -17.05 5.15 -9.24
CA LYS A 162 -17.72 4.04 -8.55
C LYS A 162 -16.75 3.23 -7.70
N ASP A 163 -15.56 2.95 -8.22
CA ASP A 163 -14.55 2.18 -7.49
C ASP A 163 -14.04 2.96 -6.27
N LEU A 164 -13.88 4.29 -6.37
CA LEU A 164 -13.51 5.13 -5.22
C LEU A 164 -14.59 5.15 -4.14
N GLU A 165 -15.86 5.24 -4.53
CA GLU A 165 -16.99 5.14 -3.59
C GLU A 165 -17.03 3.78 -2.90
N THR A 166 -16.87 2.68 -3.66
CA THR A 166 -16.76 1.33 -3.11
C THR A 166 -15.59 1.20 -2.12
N ILE A 167 -14.42 1.74 -2.46
CA ILE A 167 -13.25 1.76 -1.55
C ILE A 167 -13.60 2.50 -0.26
N LYS A 168 -14.21 3.67 -0.36
CA LYS A 168 -14.63 4.47 0.79
C LYS A 168 -15.60 3.69 1.71
N GLU A 169 -16.62 3.06 1.14
CA GLU A 169 -17.59 2.25 1.88
C GLU A 169 -16.94 1.05 2.58
N LEU A 170 -16.01 0.36 1.90
CA LEU A 170 -15.30 -0.77 2.47
C LEU A 170 -14.41 -0.35 3.65
N TYR A 171 -13.70 0.77 3.54
CA TYR A 171 -12.87 1.28 4.65
C TYR A 171 -13.71 1.82 5.82
N ALA A 172 -14.90 2.36 5.57
CA ALA A 172 -15.80 2.81 6.62
C ALA A 172 -16.21 1.68 7.59
N GLN A 173 -16.23 0.42 7.13
CA GLN A 173 -16.49 -0.76 7.97
C GLN A 173 -15.38 -1.00 9.03
N TYR A 174 -14.23 -0.37 8.84
CA TYR A 174 -13.07 -0.44 9.75
C TYR A 174 -12.83 0.89 10.49
N ASP A 175 -13.84 1.77 10.56
CA ASP A 175 -13.74 3.11 11.14
C ASP A 175 -12.66 3.99 10.50
N ILE A 176 -12.40 3.80 9.21
CA ILE A 176 -11.42 4.57 8.44
C ILE A 176 -12.16 5.45 7.44
N ASP A 177 -12.02 6.76 7.61
CA ASP A 177 -12.59 7.75 6.69
C ASP A 177 -11.63 8.00 5.51
N VAL A 178 -12.12 7.71 4.30
CA VAL A 178 -11.39 7.95 3.03
C VAL A 178 -12.00 9.16 2.34
N LYS A 179 -11.24 10.24 2.23
CA LYS A 179 -11.69 11.46 1.54
C LYS A 179 -11.44 11.33 0.05
N ILE A 180 -12.52 11.30 -0.73
CA ILE A 180 -12.50 11.33 -2.20
C ILE A 180 -12.88 12.75 -2.69
N ASN A 181 -12.46 13.11 -3.93
CA ASN A 181 -12.84 14.39 -4.55
C ASN A 181 -14.29 14.37 -5.02
#